data_8d8057c4500a76af4e2d977e8ac9d15c
#
_entry.id   8d8057c4500a76af4e2d977e8ac9d15c
#
_cell.length_a   1.000
_cell.length_b   1.000
_cell.length_c   1.000
_cell.angle_alpha   90.00
_cell.angle_beta   90.00
_cell.angle_gamma   90.00
#
_symmetry.space_group_name_H-M   'P 1'
#
loop_
_entity.id
_entity.type
_entity.pdbx_description
1 polymer ?
#
loop_
_entity_poly.entity_id
_entity_poly.type
_entity_poly.pdbx_seq_one_letter_code
_entity_poly.pdbx_strand_id
1 'polypeptide(L)' 'MTFPLAEDFNKKAGLTYFLKGKMGERDVTVLNNQESYKLNSFAVADCLIEFDEEGENFKKGDLVNVRMIL' A
#
# COMPACT_ATOMS: atom_id res chain seq x y z
N MET A 1 -12.11 0.89 3.84
CA MET A 1 -11.74 2.15 4.48
C MET A 1 -10.60 2.83 3.74
N THR A 2 -10.46 4.11 3.91
CA THR A 2 -9.42 4.86 3.23
C THR A 2 -8.43 5.46 4.23
N PHE A 3 -7.15 5.47 3.84
CA PHE A 3 -6.09 6.08 4.63
C PHE A 3 -5.14 6.78 3.70
N PRO A 4 -4.47 7.83 4.18
CA PRO A 4 -3.46 8.49 3.36
C PRO A 4 -2.18 7.65 3.28
N LEU A 5 -1.52 7.75 2.15
CA LEU A 5 -0.23 7.08 1.96
C LEU A 5 0.86 7.78 2.78
N ALA A 6 1.75 6.98 3.33
CA ALA A 6 2.91 7.51 4.06
C ALA A 6 4.00 7.98 3.11
N GLU A 7 4.02 7.46 1.89
CA GLU A 7 5.06 7.76 0.91
C GLU A 7 4.47 7.77 -0.49
N ASP A 8 5.17 8.38 -1.44
CA ASP A 8 4.78 8.35 -2.84
C ASP A 8 4.84 6.92 -3.37
N PHE A 9 3.95 6.61 -4.28
CA PHE A 9 3.94 5.31 -4.93
C PHE A 9 3.54 5.47 -6.39
N ASN A 10 4.29 4.82 -7.29
CA ASN A 10 4.03 4.85 -8.72
C ASN A 10 3.69 3.46 -9.21
N LYS A 11 2.70 3.38 -10.10
CA LYS A 11 2.34 2.12 -10.73
C LYS A 11 2.00 2.37 -12.20
N LYS A 12 1.84 1.30 -12.95
CA LYS A 12 1.41 1.42 -14.34
C LYS A 12 -0.08 1.68 -14.38
N ALA A 13 -0.50 2.60 -15.25
CA ALA A 13 -1.91 2.84 -15.49
C ALA A 13 -2.54 1.62 -16.15
N GLY A 14 -3.84 1.47 -15.96
CA GLY A 14 -4.59 0.39 -16.58
C GLY A 14 -4.64 -0.89 -15.77
N LEU A 15 -3.96 -0.94 -14.64
CA LEU A 15 -3.95 -2.12 -13.78
C LEU A 15 -4.31 -1.73 -12.36
N THR A 16 -5.14 -2.54 -11.73
CA THR A 16 -5.41 -2.40 -10.30
C THR A 16 -4.36 -3.21 -9.54
N TYR A 17 -3.71 -2.57 -8.57
CA TYR A 17 -2.71 -3.23 -7.74
C TYR A 17 -3.27 -3.50 -6.36
N PHE A 18 -2.98 -4.70 -5.85
CA PHE A 18 -3.26 -5.04 -4.45
C PHE A 18 -1.92 -5.36 -3.81
N LEU A 19 -1.48 -4.50 -2.93
CA LEU A 19 -0.17 -4.63 -2.32
C LEU A 19 -0.29 -4.73 -0.80
N LYS A 20 0.62 -5.50 -0.22
CA LYS A 20 0.68 -5.59 1.23
C LYS A 20 1.09 -4.25 1.80
N GLY A 21 0.52 -3.90 2.93
CA GLY A 21 0.82 -2.66 3.59
C GLY A 21 0.92 -2.80 5.09
N LYS A 22 1.46 -1.77 5.71
CA LYS A 22 1.57 -1.66 7.16
C LYS A 22 0.85 -0.41 7.61
N MET A 23 -0.09 -0.57 8.53
CA MET A 23 -0.84 0.55 9.09
C MET A 23 0.01 1.29 10.10
N GLY A 24 0.09 2.61 9.93
CA GLY A 24 0.64 3.48 10.96
C GLY A 24 -0.48 4.08 11.78
N GLU A 25 -0.18 5.10 12.55
CA GLU A 25 -1.19 5.75 13.36
C GLU A 25 -2.19 6.52 12.51
N ARG A 26 -1.72 7.13 11.42
CA ARG A 26 -2.56 8.00 10.59
C ARG A 26 -2.41 7.74 9.11
N ASP A 27 -1.53 6.84 8.74
CA ASP A 27 -1.24 6.58 7.34
C ASP A 27 -0.91 5.10 7.12
N VAL A 28 -0.65 4.76 5.86
CA VAL A 28 -0.34 3.39 5.51
C VAL A 28 0.90 3.38 4.63
N THR A 29 1.77 2.42 4.87
CA THR A 29 3.02 2.26 4.12
C THR A 29 2.92 1.03 3.23
N VAL A 30 3.33 1.17 1.97
CA VAL A 30 3.40 0.05 1.05
C VAL A 30 4.65 -0.77 1.37
N LEU A 31 4.47 -2.08 1.48
CA LEU A 31 5.59 -2.99 1.67
C LEU A 31 6.00 -3.52 0.30
N ASN A 32 7.19 -3.11 -0.13
CA ASN A 32 7.72 -3.46 -1.44
C ASN A 32 8.08 -4.93 -1.56
N ASN A 33 8.16 -5.40 -2.80
CA ASN A 33 8.65 -6.74 -3.07
C ASN A 33 10.06 -6.96 -2.53
N GLN A 34 10.86 -5.91 -2.51
CA GLN A 34 12.22 -6.00 -1.99
C GLN A 34 12.24 -6.35 -0.52
N GLU A 35 11.17 -6.02 0.17
CA GLU A 35 11.05 -6.35 1.58
C GLU A 35 10.72 -7.81 1.80
N SER A 36 10.19 -8.47 0.79
CA SER A 36 9.69 -9.84 0.96
C SER A 36 10.80 -10.86 1.20
N TYR A 37 12.03 -10.59 0.77
CA TYR A 37 13.12 -11.52 1.06
C TYR A 37 13.60 -11.41 2.51
N LYS A 38 13.23 -10.36 3.18
CA LYS A 38 13.48 -10.23 4.61
C LYS A 38 12.40 -11.05 5.30
N LEU A 39 12.80 -11.89 6.20
CA LEU A 39 11.91 -12.87 6.79
C LEU A 39 10.68 -12.28 7.47
N ASN A 40 10.69 -10.99 7.71
CA ASN A 40 9.65 -10.33 8.48
C ASN A 40 8.56 -9.66 7.65
N SER A 41 8.64 -9.68 6.32
CA SER A 41 7.71 -8.90 5.52
C SER A 41 6.26 -9.31 5.75
N PHE A 42 5.99 -10.60 5.88
CA PHE A 42 4.64 -11.07 6.17
C PHE A 42 4.21 -10.76 7.60
N ALA A 43 5.17 -10.85 8.52
CA ALA A 43 4.86 -10.61 9.92
C ALA A 43 4.48 -9.16 10.18
N VAL A 44 4.98 -8.22 9.38
CA VAL A 44 4.66 -6.83 9.59
C VAL A 44 3.49 -6.33 8.75
N ALA A 45 3.08 -7.08 7.73
CA ALA A 45 1.94 -6.70 6.91
C ALA A 45 0.65 -6.92 7.68
N ASP A 46 -0.22 -5.93 7.73
CA ASP A 46 -1.50 -6.05 8.41
C ASP A 46 -2.67 -5.63 7.53
N CYS A 47 -2.42 -5.22 6.30
CA CYS A 47 -3.46 -4.80 5.39
C CYS A 47 -3.07 -5.00 3.94
N LEU A 48 -4.07 -4.89 3.07
CA LEU A 48 -3.88 -4.81 1.63
C LEU A 48 -4.30 -3.43 1.18
N ILE A 49 -3.50 -2.84 0.31
CA ILE A 49 -3.78 -1.53 -0.24
C ILE A 49 -4.20 -1.71 -1.70
N GLU A 50 -5.33 -1.13 -2.05
CA GLU A 50 -5.83 -1.17 -3.42
C GLU A 50 -5.50 0.13 -4.12
N PHE A 51 -4.79 0.05 -5.25
CA PHE A 51 -4.50 1.20 -6.10
C PHE A 51 -5.29 1.06 -7.38
N ASP A 52 -6.14 2.05 -7.66
CA ASP A 52 -7.03 2.05 -8.81
C ASP A 52 -6.29 1.91 -10.13
N GLU A 53 -6.97 1.30 -11.10
CA GLU A 53 -6.42 1.16 -12.43
C GLU A 53 -6.19 2.51 -13.12
N GLU A 54 -6.95 3.53 -12.75
CA GLU A 54 -6.83 4.84 -13.38
C GLU A 54 -5.63 5.65 -12.88
N GLY A 55 -5.14 5.34 -11.69
CA GLY A 55 -4.06 6.09 -11.09
C GLY A 55 -2.70 5.58 -11.52
N GLU A 56 -1.74 6.48 -11.62
CA GLU A 56 -0.34 6.15 -11.90
C GLU A 56 0.58 6.65 -10.81
N ASN A 57 0.42 7.91 -10.43
CA ASN A 57 1.32 8.56 -9.48
C ASN A 57 0.54 8.91 -8.23
N PHE A 58 0.74 8.12 -7.22
CA PHE A 58 0.13 8.38 -5.91
C PHE A 58 1.16 9.08 -5.05
N LYS A 59 0.74 10.16 -4.43
CA LYS A 59 1.63 10.98 -3.63
C LYS A 59 1.39 10.77 -2.16
N LYS A 60 2.41 11.02 -1.36
CA LYS A 60 2.25 11.03 0.08
C LYS A 60 1.03 11.85 0.46
N GLY A 61 0.16 11.27 1.26
CA GLY A 61 -1.06 11.94 1.69
C GLY A 61 -2.28 11.63 0.84
N ASP A 62 -2.10 11.02 -0.33
CA ASP A 62 -3.24 10.61 -1.15
C ASP A 62 -4.00 9.49 -0.44
N LEU A 63 -5.33 9.56 -0.49
CA LEU A 63 -6.16 8.53 0.13
C LEU A 63 -6.23 7.31 -0.76
N VAL A 64 -6.03 6.16 -0.17
CA VAL A 64 -6.11 4.88 -0.86
C VAL A 64 -7.02 3.94 -0.10
N ASN A 65 -7.61 2.98 -0.81
CA ASN A 65 -8.45 1.98 -0.18
C ASN A 65 -7.59 0.96 0.54
N VAL A 66 -7.95 0.67 1.77
CA VAL A 66 -7.21 -0.26 2.61
C VAL A 66 -8.17 -1.31 3.14
N ARG A 67 -7.75 -2.57 3.07
CA ARG A 67 -8.50 -3.69 3.61
C ARG A 67 -7.63 -4.41 4.63
N MET A 68 -8.14 -4.54 5.84
CA MET A 68 -7.41 -5.26 6.87
C MET A 68 -7.39 -6.75 6.57
N ILE A 69 -6.25 -7.38 6.82
CA ILE A 69 -6.10 -8.83 6.63
C ILE A 69 -5.86 -9.58 7.93
N LEU A 70 -5.90 -8.87 9.03
CA LEU A 70 -5.81 -9.47 10.35
C LEU A 70 -7.12 -9.28 11.10
#